data_d5b6b1ff921c6ece861346eba13893fa
#
_entry.id   d5b6b1ff921c6ece861346eba13893fa
#
_cell.length_a   1.000
_cell.length_b   1.000
_cell.length_c   1.000
_cell.angle_alpha   90.00
_cell.angle_beta   90.00
_cell.angle_gamma   90.00
#
_symmetry.space_group_name_H-M   'P 1'
#
loop_
_entity.id
_entity.type
_entity.pdbx_description
1 polymer ?
#
loop_
_entity_poly.entity_id
_entity_poly.type
_entity_poly.pdbx_seq_one_letter_code
_entity_poly.pdbx_strand_id
1 'polypeptide(L)'
;MLLNPPVLEKAMYSAKLVITSAAFGLWAFSAGAVSIDPTAAMAGIGRTATVCGVVASADYMVGSRANPTFLTVVNPDQPDAKRALTAVIYGHDRAKFGTPETTLQGQHLCVTGYISYFRGRPEMMLTTPRQLSYIAQPSVAQLR
;
A
#
# COMPACT_ATOMS: atom_id res chain seq x y z
N MET A 1 20.55 -82.19 33.31
CA MET A 1 20.99 -81.07 32.45
C MET A 1 19.93 -79.98 32.54
N LEU A 2 20.18 -78.94 33.27
CA LEU A 2 19.26 -77.83 33.46
C LEU A 2 19.68 -76.74 32.50
N LEU A 3 18.90 -76.62 31.44
CA LEU A 3 19.02 -75.46 30.57
C LEU A 3 18.41 -74.24 31.29
N ASN A 4 19.28 -73.35 31.69
CA ASN A 4 18.80 -72.09 32.18
C ASN A 4 18.11 -71.32 31.04
N PRO A 5 16.86 -70.92 31.25
CA PRO A 5 16.26 -70.04 30.30
C PRO A 5 17.02 -68.71 30.31
N PRO A 6 17.21 -68.10 29.18
CA PRO A 6 17.82 -66.78 29.12
C PRO A 6 16.97 -65.84 29.92
N VAL A 7 17.59 -65.19 30.87
CA VAL A 7 16.98 -64.09 31.60
C VAL A 7 16.63 -63.05 30.56
N LEU A 8 15.35 -62.91 30.30
CA LEU A 8 14.84 -61.78 29.54
C LEU A 8 15.17 -60.54 30.32
N GLU A 9 16.33 -60.00 30.03
CA GLU A 9 16.66 -58.65 30.47
C GLU A 9 15.65 -57.72 29.84
N LYS A 10 14.66 -57.31 30.64
CA LYS A 10 13.79 -56.21 30.28
C LYS A 10 14.69 -55.00 30.16
N ALA A 11 15.16 -54.78 28.95
CA ALA A 11 15.67 -53.48 28.59
C ALA A 11 14.57 -52.50 28.87
N MET A 12 14.62 -51.85 30.00
CA MET A 12 13.81 -50.66 30.25
C MET A 12 14.29 -49.64 29.24
N TYR A 13 13.68 -49.64 28.12
CA TYR A 13 13.79 -48.57 27.14
C TYR A 13 13.10 -47.38 27.80
N SER A 14 13.85 -46.59 28.58
CA SER A 14 13.45 -45.24 28.93
C SER A 14 13.43 -44.48 27.64
N ALA A 15 12.30 -44.53 26.98
CA ALA A 15 12.01 -43.58 25.93
C ALA A 15 11.97 -42.20 26.56
N LYS A 16 13.13 -41.55 26.57
CA LYS A 16 13.20 -40.11 26.76
C LYS A 16 12.48 -39.53 25.57
N LEU A 17 11.23 -39.17 25.80
CA LEU A 17 10.46 -38.39 24.88
C LEU A 17 11.18 -37.04 24.76
N VAL A 18 12.05 -36.91 23.79
CA VAL A 18 12.60 -35.64 23.39
C VAL A 18 11.48 -34.93 22.66
N ILE A 19 10.72 -34.14 23.40
CA ILE A 19 9.79 -33.17 22.83
C ILE A 19 10.67 -32.09 22.21
N THR A 20 11.05 -32.30 20.96
CA THR A 20 11.55 -31.23 20.13
C THR A 20 10.40 -30.29 19.89
N SER A 21 10.33 -29.24 20.69
CA SER A 21 9.47 -28.09 20.42
C SER A 21 9.95 -27.48 19.10
N ALA A 22 9.32 -27.87 18.02
CA ALA A 22 9.42 -27.19 16.76
C ALA A 22 8.79 -25.80 16.98
N ALA A 23 9.62 -24.83 17.27
CA ALA A 23 9.22 -23.44 17.21
C ALA A 23 8.87 -23.14 15.76
N PHE A 24 7.59 -23.28 15.42
CA PHE A 24 7.05 -22.71 14.19
C PHE A 24 7.20 -21.20 14.33
N GLY A 25 8.32 -20.68 13.82
CA GLY A 25 8.47 -19.27 13.60
C GLY A 25 7.35 -18.82 12.66
N LEU A 26 6.37 -18.11 13.21
CA LEU A 26 5.43 -17.32 12.43
C LEU A 26 6.26 -16.27 11.68
N TRP A 27 6.64 -16.62 10.47
CA TRP A 27 7.14 -15.63 9.53
C TRP A 27 5.93 -14.78 9.15
N ALA A 28 5.78 -13.66 9.85
CA ALA A 28 4.87 -12.62 9.44
C ALA A 28 5.37 -12.13 8.08
N PHE A 29 4.83 -12.67 7.01
CA PHE A 29 4.92 -12.03 5.70
C PHE A 29 4.18 -10.70 5.86
N SER A 30 4.91 -9.63 6.06
CA SER A 30 4.40 -8.30 5.79
C SER A 30 4.07 -8.30 4.30
N ALA A 31 2.80 -8.50 3.98
CA ALA A 31 2.29 -8.21 2.66
C ALA A 31 2.44 -6.70 2.47
N GLY A 32 3.61 -6.27 2.01
CA GLY A 32 3.82 -4.91 1.56
C GLY A 32 2.77 -4.63 0.50
N ALA A 33 1.91 -3.65 0.73
CA ALA A 33 0.95 -3.24 -0.27
C ALA A 33 1.73 -2.91 -1.55
N VAL A 34 1.49 -3.70 -2.60
CA VAL A 34 2.13 -3.46 -3.90
C VAL A 34 1.58 -2.15 -4.43
N SER A 35 2.44 -1.14 -4.52
CA SER A 35 2.09 0.13 -5.14
C SER A 35 2.32 0.04 -6.65
N ILE A 36 1.44 0.67 -7.39
CA ILE A 36 1.57 0.78 -8.84
C ILE A 36 1.97 2.21 -9.24
N ASP A 37 2.65 2.29 -10.35
CA ASP A 37 3.03 3.55 -10.97
C ASP A 37 1.78 4.26 -11.55
N PRO A 38 1.69 5.61 -11.50
CA PRO A 38 0.58 6.34 -12.12
C PRO A 38 0.38 6.00 -13.60
N THR A 39 1.45 5.73 -14.34
CA THR A 39 1.36 5.35 -15.76
C THR A 39 0.69 3.99 -15.98
N ALA A 40 0.67 3.15 -14.96
CA ALA A 40 0.01 1.84 -14.96
C ALA A 40 -1.42 1.88 -14.39
N ALA A 41 -1.90 3.04 -13.93
CA ALA A 41 -3.21 3.18 -13.29
C ALA A 41 -4.37 2.75 -14.20
N MET A 42 -4.25 2.91 -15.53
CA MET A 42 -5.25 2.44 -16.49
C MET A 42 -5.47 0.92 -16.41
N ALA A 43 -4.40 0.15 -16.19
CA ALA A 43 -4.51 -1.30 -16.01
C ALA A 43 -5.11 -1.69 -14.65
N GLY A 44 -5.17 -0.75 -13.71
CA GLY A 44 -5.74 -0.91 -12.38
C GLY A 44 -7.24 -0.61 -12.28
N ILE A 45 -7.89 -0.18 -13.36
CA ILE A 45 -9.32 0.15 -13.36
C ILE A 45 -10.15 -1.06 -12.92
N GLY A 46 -11.15 -0.81 -12.07
CA GLY A 46 -12.01 -1.84 -11.51
C GLY A 46 -11.45 -2.52 -10.26
N ARG A 47 -10.31 -2.08 -9.74
CA ARG A 47 -9.66 -2.64 -8.54
C ARG A 47 -9.28 -1.57 -7.53
N THR A 48 -9.17 -1.97 -6.27
CA THR A 48 -8.53 -1.16 -5.25
C THR A 48 -7.03 -1.34 -5.35
N ALA A 49 -6.30 -0.23 -5.40
CA ALA A 49 -4.84 -0.22 -5.51
C ALA A 49 -4.24 0.98 -4.77
N THR A 50 -2.95 0.90 -4.51
CA THR A 50 -2.14 2.02 -4.04
C THR A 50 -1.32 2.53 -5.21
N VAL A 51 -1.47 3.81 -5.53
CA VAL A 51 -0.72 4.49 -6.61
C VAL A 51 0.19 5.52 -5.97
N CYS A 52 1.48 5.45 -6.26
CA CYS A 52 2.49 6.35 -5.70
C CYS A 52 3.07 7.25 -6.78
N GLY A 53 3.20 8.54 -6.49
CA GLY A 53 3.74 9.51 -7.42
C GLY A 53 3.86 10.90 -6.81
N VAL A 54 3.96 11.89 -7.67
CA VAL A 54 4.00 13.31 -7.31
C VAL A 54 2.69 13.97 -7.70
N VAL A 55 2.15 14.81 -6.84
CA VAL A 55 1.01 15.66 -7.17
C VAL A 55 1.51 16.83 -8.03
N ALA A 56 1.40 16.69 -9.33
CA ALA A 56 1.84 17.71 -10.28
C ALA A 56 0.95 18.96 -10.26
N SER A 57 -0.36 18.77 -10.05
CA SER A 57 -1.29 19.87 -9.86
C SER A 57 -2.38 19.50 -8.84
N ALA A 58 -2.91 20.52 -8.18
CA ALA A 58 -4.04 20.40 -7.27
C ALA A 58 -4.99 21.58 -7.52
N ASP A 59 -6.12 21.29 -8.16
CA ASP A 59 -7.02 22.32 -8.68
C ASP A 59 -8.38 22.24 -7.97
N TYR A 60 -8.71 23.29 -7.21
CA TYR A 60 -10.02 23.41 -6.56
C TYR A 60 -11.02 24.13 -7.48
N MET A 61 -12.06 23.40 -7.89
CA MET A 61 -13.08 23.90 -8.81
C MET A 61 -14.24 24.54 -8.05
N VAL A 62 -13.97 25.67 -7.40
CA VAL A 62 -14.99 26.44 -6.68
C VAL A 62 -16.10 26.88 -7.63
N GLY A 63 -17.35 26.77 -7.16
CA GLY A 63 -18.53 27.15 -7.97
C GLY A 63 -18.98 26.12 -8.99
N SER A 64 -18.22 25.05 -9.20
CA SER A 64 -18.66 23.92 -10.00
C SER A 64 -19.53 22.97 -9.17
N ARG A 65 -20.24 22.06 -9.85
CA ARG A 65 -21.07 21.06 -9.17
C ARG A 65 -20.21 20.21 -8.22
N ALA A 66 -20.62 20.16 -6.94
CA ALA A 66 -19.93 19.44 -5.86
C ALA A 66 -18.54 19.99 -5.47
N ASN A 67 -18.11 21.12 -6.04
CA ASN A 67 -16.84 21.81 -5.72
C ASN A 67 -15.66 20.83 -5.54
N PRO A 68 -15.29 20.03 -6.54
CA PRO A 68 -14.23 19.06 -6.40
C PRO A 68 -12.83 19.71 -6.38
N THR A 69 -11.89 19.06 -5.71
CA THR A 69 -10.47 19.31 -5.87
C THR A 69 -9.89 18.14 -6.67
N PHE A 70 -9.27 18.43 -7.79
CA PHE A 70 -8.59 17.44 -8.63
C PHE A 70 -7.11 17.44 -8.36
N LEU A 71 -6.56 16.28 -8.04
CA LEU A 71 -5.13 16.06 -7.86
C LEU A 71 -4.63 15.25 -9.06
N THR A 72 -3.66 15.77 -9.80
CA THR A 72 -3.02 15.04 -10.88
C THR A 72 -1.77 14.37 -10.32
N VAL A 73 -1.82 13.05 -10.17
CA VAL A 73 -0.71 12.24 -9.65
C VAL A 73 0.06 11.64 -10.83
N VAL A 74 1.33 12.00 -10.95
CA VAL A 74 2.21 11.61 -12.06
C VAL A 74 3.42 10.82 -11.55
N ASN A 75 4.02 10.03 -12.44
CA ASN A 75 5.37 9.54 -12.24
C ASN A 75 6.35 10.71 -12.39
N PRO A 76 7.23 11.00 -11.40
CA PRO A 76 8.17 12.11 -11.48
C PRO A 76 9.16 11.98 -12.65
N ASP A 77 9.49 10.76 -13.06
CA ASP A 77 10.39 10.49 -14.18
C ASP A 77 9.69 10.58 -15.55
N GLN A 78 8.37 10.49 -15.55
CA GLN A 78 7.52 10.58 -16.74
C GLN A 78 6.27 11.41 -16.45
N PRO A 79 6.41 12.73 -16.28
CA PRO A 79 5.33 13.60 -15.80
C PRO A 79 4.28 13.91 -16.89
N ASP A 80 3.85 12.91 -17.64
CA ASP A 80 2.81 13.06 -18.65
C ASP A 80 1.41 13.02 -18.00
N ALA A 81 0.70 14.14 -18.04
CA ALA A 81 -0.66 14.24 -17.50
C ALA A 81 -1.66 13.30 -18.19
N LYS A 82 -1.40 12.84 -19.41
CA LYS A 82 -2.25 11.85 -20.10
C LYS A 82 -2.13 10.46 -19.49
N ARG A 83 -1.01 10.19 -18.82
CA ARG A 83 -0.69 8.92 -18.15
C ARG A 83 -0.76 9.05 -16.64
N ALA A 84 -1.43 10.06 -16.14
CA ALA A 84 -1.60 10.34 -14.71
C ALA A 84 -2.82 9.63 -14.13
N LEU A 85 -2.80 9.43 -12.81
CA LEU A 85 -4.01 9.17 -12.04
C LEU A 85 -4.62 10.51 -11.64
N THR A 86 -5.93 10.66 -11.80
CA THR A 86 -6.67 11.78 -11.23
C THR A 86 -7.27 11.33 -9.88
N ALA A 87 -6.84 11.94 -8.79
CA ALA A 87 -7.49 11.76 -7.49
C ALA A 87 -8.45 12.92 -7.25
N VAL A 88 -9.67 12.63 -6.77
CA VAL A 88 -10.76 13.61 -6.61
C VAL A 88 -11.21 13.67 -5.18
N ILE A 89 -11.22 14.87 -4.62
CA ILE A 89 -11.81 15.17 -3.30
C ILE A 89 -13.03 16.05 -3.55
N TYR A 90 -14.21 15.53 -3.27
CA TYR A 90 -15.43 16.34 -3.39
C TYR A 90 -15.56 17.34 -2.25
N GLY A 91 -16.31 18.44 -2.49
CA GLY A 91 -16.42 19.56 -1.57
C GLY A 91 -16.90 19.17 -0.17
N HIS A 92 -17.80 18.18 -0.04
CA HIS A 92 -18.27 17.70 1.25
C HIS A 92 -17.19 16.97 2.08
N ASP A 93 -16.15 16.44 1.43
CA ASP A 93 -15.02 15.77 2.10
C ASP A 93 -13.80 16.69 2.23
N ARG A 94 -13.77 17.82 1.49
CA ARG A 94 -12.61 18.71 1.39
C ARG A 94 -12.08 19.16 2.74
N ALA A 95 -12.97 19.52 3.68
CA ALA A 95 -12.59 19.98 5.01
C ALA A 95 -11.76 18.97 5.81
N LYS A 96 -11.93 17.67 5.54
CA LYS A 96 -11.15 16.60 6.17
C LYS A 96 -9.67 16.65 5.75
N PHE A 97 -9.39 17.19 4.57
CA PHE A 97 -8.03 17.31 4.00
C PHE A 97 -7.40 18.70 4.22
N GLY A 98 -8.13 19.61 4.87
CA GLY A 98 -7.71 20.99 5.05
C GLY A 98 -7.82 21.82 3.77
N THR A 99 -6.69 22.28 3.23
CA THR A 99 -6.61 23.01 1.95
C THR A 99 -5.79 22.19 0.95
N PRO A 100 -6.35 21.09 0.40
CA PRO A 100 -5.60 20.14 -0.40
C PRO A 100 -4.93 20.75 -1.64
N GLU A 101 -5.53 21.79 -2.23
CA GLU A 101 -4.98 22.51 -3.38
C GLU A 101 -3.65 23.22 -3.08
N THR A 102 -3.38 23.55 -1.80
CA THR A 102 -2.13 24.17 -1.39
C THR A 102 -1.19 23.19 -0.69
N THR A 103 -1.72 22.28 0.11
CA THR A 103 -0.92 21.40 0.95
C THR A 103 -0.42 20.15 0.23
N LEU A 104 -1.14 19.70 -0.79
CA LEU A 104 -0.82 18.45 -1.49
C LEU A 104 -0.04 18.67 -2.78
N GLN A 105 -0.10 19.86 -3.39
CA GLN A 105 0.64 20.15 -4.61
C GLN A 105 2.15 20.02 -4.39
N GLY A 106 2.82 19.32 -5.29
CA GLY A 106 4.24 19.05 -5.24
C GLY A 106 4.67 17.95 -4.26
N GLN A 107 3.72 17.36 -3.51
CA GLN A 107 4.04 16.31 -2.56
C GLN A 107 4.26 14.97 -3.24
N HIS A 108 5.26 14.22 -2.75
CA HIS A 108 5.44 12.81 -3.08
C HIS A 108 4.57 11.99 -2.12
N LEU A 109 3.60 11.28 -2.67
CA LEU A 109 2.66 10.52 -1.86
C LEU A 109 2.10 9.31 -2.59
N CYS A 110 1.52 8.41 -1.81
CA CYS A 110 0.72 7.31 -2.32
C CYS A 110 -0.74 7.58 -2.01
N VAL A 111 -1.61 7.30 -2.96
CA VAL A 111 -3.06 7.32 -2.81
C VAL A 111 -3.60 5.90 -2.90
N THR A 112 -4.46 5.52 -1.97
CA THR A 112 -5.07 4.18 -1.93
C THR A 112 -6.57 4.28 -2.07
N GLY A 113 -7.13 3.54 -3.02
CA GLY A 113 -8.55 3.51 -3.26
C GLY A 113 -8.94 2.70 -4.49
N TYR A 114 -10.22 2.71 -4.78
CA TYR A 114 -10.78 2.09 -5.97
C TYR A 114 -10.50 2.95 -7.20
N ILE A 115 -9.93 2.35 -8.24
CA ILE A 115 -9.66 3.04 -9.50
C ILE A 115 -10.87 2.84 -10.42
N SER A 116 -11.54 3.92 -10.73
CA SER A 116 -12.64 4.00 -11.69
C SER A 116 -12.14 4.59 -13.02
N TYR A 117 -12.99 4.49 -14.03
CA TYR A 117 -12.74 5.10 -15.34
C TYR A 117 -13.69 6.28 -15.53
N PHE A 118 -13.12 7.46 -15.75
CA PHE A 118 -13.90 8.66 -15.99
C PHE A 118 -13.27 9.50 -17.11
N ARG A 119 -14.05 9.77 -18.15
CA ARG A 119 -13.65 10.61 -19.30
C ARG A 119 -12.29 10.26 -19.90
N GLY A 120 -12.04 8.96 -20.10
CA GLY A 120 -10.81 8.49 -20.70
C GLY A 120 -9.61 8.35 -19.77
N ARG A 121 -9.80 8.55 -18.45
CA ARG A 121 -8.71 8.55 -17.46
C ARG A 121 -9.03 7.67 -16.25
N PRO A 122 -8.01 7.10 -15.61
CA PRO A 122 -8.18 6.48 -14.31
C PRO A 122 -8.44 7.57 -13.25
N GLU A 123 -9.45 7.36 -12.44
CA GLU A 123 -9.86 8.27 -11.37
C GLU A 123 -10.00 7.53 -10.06
N MET A 124 -9.57 8.15 -8.98
CA MET A 124 -9.71 7.64 -7.62
C MET A 124 -10.38 8.67 -6.73
N MET A 125 -11.50 8.31 -6.10
CA MET A 125 -12.18 9.18 -5.15
C MET A 125 -11.50 9.09 -3.78
N LEU A 126 -11.18 10.24 -3.20
CA LEU A 126 -10.64 10.37 -1.85
C LEU A 126 -11.71 10.95 -0.92
N THR A 127 -12.08 10.19 0.10
CA THR A 127 -13.10 10.55 1.08
C THR A 127 -12.54 10.74 2.48
N THR A 128 -11.29 10.28 2.70
CA THR A 128 -10.62 10.38 3.98
C THR A 128 -9.09 10.54 3.80
N PRO A 129 -8.42 11.34 4.64
CA PRO A 129 -6.96 11.49 4.61
C PRO A 129 -6.18 10.19 4.84
N ARG A 130 -6.80 9.17 5.41
CA ARG A 130 -6.17 7.85 5.58
C ARG A 130 -5.82 7.16 4.26
N GLN A 131 -6.42 7.60 3.16
CA GLN A 131 -6.09 7.13 1.81
C GLN A 131 -4.77 7.72 1.29
N LEU A 132 -4.21 8.70 1.98
CA LEU A 132 -2.94 9.33 1.66
C LEU A 132 -1.83 8.82 2.57
N SER A 133 -0.68 8.49 2.01
CA SER A 133 0.55 8.27 2.75
C SER A 133 1.69 9.03 2.08
N TYR A 134 2.42 9.83 2.86
CA TYR A 134 3.52 10.64 2.35
C TYR A 134 4.78 9.80 2.22
N ILE A 135 5.47 9.95 1.09
CA ILE A 135 6.78 9.33 0.88
C ILE A 135 7.83 10.31 1.39
N ALA A 136 8.60 9.90 2.40
CA ALA A 136 9.72 10.68 2.87
C ALA A 136 10.73 10.83 1.72
N GLN A 137 11.02 12.07 1.31
CA GLN A 137 12.12 12.33 0.40
C GLN A 137 13.43 12.10 1.17
N PRO A 138 14.41 11.38 0.60
CA PRO A 138 15.74 11.34 1.18
C PRO A 138 16.26 12.78 1.25
N SER A 139 16.56 13.23 2.47
CA SER A 139 17.15 14.55 2.64
C SER A 139 18.50 14.57 1.94
N VAL A 140 18.79 15.63 1.19
CA VAL A 140 20.07 15.82 0.46
C VAL A 140 21.28 15.72 1.39
N ALA A 141 21.08 15.79 2.70
CA ALA A 141 22.09 15.62 3.74
C ALA A 141 22.67 14.20 3.83
N GLN A 142 22.03 13.18 3.26
CA GLN A 142 22.52 11.80 3.28
C GLN A 142 23.36 11.42 2.05
N LEU A 143 23.54 12.33 1.10
CA LEU A 143 24.34 12.12 -0.12
C LEU A 143 25.75 12.75 -0.04
N ARG A 144 26.21 13.08 1.15
CA ARG A 144 27.58 13.56 1.39
C ARG A 144 28.43 12.54 2.12
#